data_7210d6302f757633f0b1958b769cc46b
#
_entry.id   7210d6302f757633f0b1958b769cc46b
#
_cell.length_a   1.000
_cell.length_b   1.000
_cell.length_c   1.000
_cell.angle_alpha   90.00
_cell.angle_beta   90.00
_cell.angle_gamma   90.00
#
_symmetry.space_group_name_H-M   'P 1'
#
loop_
_entity.id
_entity.type
_entity.pdbx_description
1 polymer ?
#
loop_
_entity_poly.entity_id
_entity_poly.type
_entity_poly.pdbx_seq_one_letter_code
_entity_poly.pdbx_strand_id
1 'polypeptide(L)'
;SEIFYIGSNWIHVFDEVRLKNATTYDMVEELVKRYPEARIFPDSSGSARRSSAVASDHQIIRSHPGYSISAPKANPPVRERVNSVNKLIREGNFSCENCPNLIMDFERNVWRGNDIDKRDSTQSHASDAIGYGINRLFPARRRIMESVSW
;
A
#
# COMPACT_ATOMS: atom_id res chain seq x y z
N SER A 1 -8.46 -0.92 -1.80
CA SER A 1 -7.72 -1.73 -0.80
C SER A 1 -7.34 -3.05 -1.41
N GLU A 2 -6.07 -3.42 -1.25
CA GLU A 2 -5.53 -4.70 -1.67
C GLU A 2 -5.38 -5.61 -0.45
N ILE A 3 -5.84 -6.85 -0.55
CA ILE A 3 -5.82 -7.82 0.53
C ILE A 3 -4.81 -8.92 0.20
N PHE A 4 -3.90 -9.20 1.14
CA PHE A 4 -2.76 -10.06 0.88
C PHE A 4 -2.33 -10.91 2.08
N TYR A 5 -1.72 -12.06 1.79
CA TYR A 5 -0.93 -12.84 2.72
C TYR A 5 0.55 -12.50 2.59
N ILE A 6 1.29 -12.66 3.67
CA ILE A 6 2.75 -12.46 3.69
C ILE A 6 3.47 -13.66 4.29
N GLY A 7 4.65 -13.93 3.75
CA GLY A 7 5.65 -14.78 4.37
C GLY A 7 6.89 -13.99 4.78
N SER A 8 7.99 -14.66 5.08
CA SER A 8 9.24 -14.01 5.48
C SER A 8 9.86 -13.16 4.36
N ASN A 9 9.62 -13.53 3.10
CA ASN A 9 10.22 -12.87 1.92
C ASN A 9 9.29 -12.84 0.71
N TRP A 10 7.98 -13.11 0.88
CA TRP A 10 7.01 -13.12 -0.21
C TRP A 10 5.69 -12.47 0.19
N ILE A 11 4.92 -12.07 -0.82
CA ILE A 11 3.58 -11.53 -0.71
C ILE A 11 2.67 -12.14 -1.78
N HIS A 12 1.45 -12.47 -1.40
CA HIS A 12 0.40 -12.92 -2.30
C HIS A 12 -0.85 -12.07 -2.11
N VAL A 13 -1.21 -11.28 -3.12
CA VAL A 13 -2.44 -10.50 -3.13
C VAL A 13 -3.56 -11.37 -3.69
N PHE A 14 -4.63 -11.56 -2.93
CA PHE A 14 -5.69 -12.51 -3.30
C PHE A 14 -7.06 -11.87 -3.46
N ASP A 15 -7.22 -10.62 -3.07
CA ASP A 15 -8.47 -9.88 -3.24
C ASP A 15 -8.22 -8.38 -3.32
N GLU A 16 -9.13 -7.65 -3.92
CA GLU A 16 -9.15 -6.20 -3.92
C GLU A 16 -10.57 -5.68 -3.67
N VAL A 17 -10.69 -4.64 -2.86
CA VAL A 17 -11.96 -3.99 -2.56
C VAL A 17 -11.97 -2.58 -3.11
N ARG A 18 -12.93 -2.31 -4.00
CA ARG A 18 -13.15 -1.01 -4.62
C ARG A 18 -14.56 -0.52 -4.29
N LEU A 19 -14.63 0.70 -3.79
CA LEU A 19 -15.90 1.39 -3.54
C LEU A 19 -15.87 2.74 -4.26
N LYS A 20 -16.99 3.11 -4.89
CA LYS A 20 -17.17 4.44 -5.52
C LYS A 20 -17.78 5.40 -4.52
N ASN A 21 -17.27 6.64 -4.49
CA ASN A 21 -17.79 7.72 -3.64
C ASN A 21 -17.93 7.31 -2.16
N ALA A 22 -17.01 6.48 -1.68
CA ALA A 22 -17.03 5.93 -0.35
C ALA A 22 -16.18 6.76 0.62
N THR A 23 -16.61 6.81 1.86
CA THR A 23 -15.82 7.35 2.97
C THR A 23 -14.90 6.27 3.54
N THR A 24 -13.99 6.68 4.41
CA THR A 24 -13.17 5.70 5.17
C THR A 24 -14.03 4.81 6.05
N TYR A 25 -15.15 5.32 6.60
CA TYR A 25 -16.11 4.51 7.34
C TYR A 25 -16.72 3.41 6.48
N ASP A 26 -17.16 3.74 5.26
CA ASP A 26 -17.74 2.78 4.32
C ASP A 26 -16.74 1.68 3.97
N MET A 27 -15.48 2.05 3.75
CA MET A 27 -14.42 1.10 3.43
C MET A 27 -14.14 0.15 4.61
N VAL A 28 -14.04 0.68 5.83
CA VAL A 28 -13.83 -0.13 7.03
C VAL A 28 -15.00 -1.08 7.24
N GLU A 29 -16.24 -0.61 7.09
CA GLU A 29 -17.43 -1.46 7.21
C GLU A 29 -17.42 -2.62 6.21
N GLU A 30 -17.09 -2.35 4.95
CA GLU A 30 -17.02 -3.40 3.92
C GLU A 30 -15.88 -4.39 4.18
N LEU A 31 -14.72 -3.90 4.59
CA LEU A 31 -13.57 -4.76 4.91
C LEU A 31 -13.85 -5.66 6.12
N VAL A 32 -14.47 -5.13 7.16
CA VAL A 32 -14.79 -5.89 8.38
C VAL A 32 -15.74 -7.06 8.11
N LYS A 33 -16.69 -6.90 7.18
CA LYS A 33 -17.59 -8.00 6.77
C LYS A 33 -16.84 -9.21 6.21
N ARG A 34 -15.75 -8.97 5.51
CA ARG A 34 -14.94 -10.02 4.87
C ARG A 34 -13.74 -10.43 5.71
N TYR A 35 -13.09 -9.46 6.33
CA TYR A 35 -11.82 -9.59 7.04
C TYR A 35 -11.90 -8.89 8.39
N PRO A 36 -12.49 -9.52 9.43
CA PRO A 36 -12.72 -8.89 10.73
C PRO A 36 -11.45 -8.59 11.51
N GLU A 37 -10.33 -9.22 11.16
CA GLU A 37 -9.03 -8.97 11.75
C GLU A 37 -7.99 -8.74 10.66
N ALA A 38 -7.25 -7.64 10.75
CA ALA A 38 -6.21 -7.33 9.79
C ALA A 38 -5.19 -6.33 10.33
N ARG A 39 -3.97 -6.41 9.81
CA ARG A 39 -3.00 -5.34 9.93
C ARG A 39 -3.07 -4.47 8.67
N ILE A 40 -3.31 -3.18 8.86
CA ILE A 40 -3.55 -2.23 7.80
C ILE A 40 -2.27 -1.41 7.54
N PHE A 41 -1.93 -1.25 6.28
CA PHE A 41 -0.80 -0.43 5.80
C PHE A 41 -1.34 0.76 5.00
N PRO A 42 -1.82 1.82 5.66
CA PRO A 42 -2.43 2.94 4.98
C PRO A 42 -1.38 3.95 4.49
N ASP A 43 -1.85 4.87 3.66
CA ASP A 43 -1.15 6.11 3.37
C ASP A 43 -0.91 6.89 4.69
N SER A 44 0.32 7.35 4.90
CA SER A 44 0.70 8.10 6.11
C SER A 44 -0.06 9.41 6.26
N SER A 45 -0.51 10.03 5.17
CA SER A 45 -1.31 11.26 5.20
C SER A 45 -2.67 11.07 5.89
N GLY A 46 -3.16 9.82 5.99
CA GLY A 46 -4.39 9.49 6.72
C GLY A 46 -4.32 9.70 8.24
N SER A 47 -3.14 9.99 8.80
CA SER A 47 -3.00 10.41 10.19
C SER A 47 -3.47 11.83 10.45
N ALA A 48 -3.49 12.69 9.42
CA ALA A 48 -3.93 14.07 9.51
C ALA A 48 -5.47 14.17 9.58
N ARG A 49 -5.97 14.97 10.52
CA ARG A 49 -7.39 15.31 10.58
C ARG A 49 -7.68 16.43 9.58
N ARG A 50 -8.65 16.24 8.72
CA ARG A 50 -9.15 17.31 7.86
C ARG A 50 -9.90 18.33 8.73
N SER A 51 -9.86 19.60 8.36
CA SER A 51 -10.44 20.70 9.15
C SER A 51 -11.93 20.53 9.50
N SER A 52 -12.69 19.81 8.66
CA SER A 52 -14.12 19.52 8.85
C SER A 52 -14.40 18.11 9.40
N ALA A 53 -13.40 17.28 9.63
CA ALA A 53 -13.59 15.90 10.03
C ALA A 53 -13.53 15.74 11.56
N VAL A 54 -14.38 14.89 12.12
CA VAL A 54 -14.39 14.54 13.55
C VAL A 54 -13.18 13.68 13.90
N ALA A 55 -12.76 12.80 12.99
CA ALA A 55 -11.61 11.89 13.18
C ALA A 55 -10.74 11.81 11.92
N SER A 56 -9.48 11.50 12.07
CA SER A 56 -8.60 11.15 10.94
C SER A 56 -8.93 9.76 10.40
N ASP A 57 -8.51 9.48 9.18
CA ASP A 57 -8.69 8.15 8.58
C ASP A 57 -8.06 7.05 9.44
N HIS A 58 -6.88 7.28 9.99
CA HIS A 58 -6.22 6.33 10.88
C HIS A 58 -7.00 6.09 12.19
N GLN A 59 -7.61 7.12 12.74
CA GLN A 59 -8.47 6.96 13.93
C GLN A 59 -9.71 6.12 13.63
N ILE A 60 -10.33 6.33 12.47
CA ILE A 60 -11.48 5.55 12.01
C ILE A 60 -11.10 4.07 11.87
N ILE A 61 -9.97 3.77 11.22
CA ILE A 61 -9.49 2.40 11.06
C ILE A 61 -9.23 1.75 12.43
N ARG A 62 -8.55 2.45 13.35
CA ARG A 62 -8.25 1.95 14.70
C ARG A 62 -9.48 1.77 15.58
N SER A 63 -10.61 2.39 15.25
CA SER A 63 -11.85 2.24 16.01
C SER A 63 -12.41 0.81 15.97
N HIS A 64 -12.03 0.02 14.93
CA HIS A 64 -12.36 -1.39 14.89
C HIS A 64 -11.31 -2.20 15.68
N PRO A 65 -11.73 -2.96 16.74
CA PRO A 65 -10.79 -3.62 17.64
C PRO A 65 -9.91 -4.70 17.00
N GLY A 66 -10.35 -5.30 15.90
CA GLY A 66 -9.58 -6.28 15.14
C GLY A 66 -8.53 -5.68 14.19
N TYR A 67 -8.47 -4.34 14.08
CA TYR A 67 -7.56 -3.67 13.14
C TYR A 67 -6.41 -2.97 13.86
N SER A 68 -5.21 -3.20 13.35
CA SER A 68 -4.01 -2.45 13.73
C SER A 68 -3.44 -1.73 12.51
N ILE A 69 -2.72 -0.64 12.74
CA ILE A 69 -2.08 0.15 11.69
C ILE A 69 -0.56 0.03 11.79
N SER A 70 0.07 -0.16 10.64
CA SER A 70 1.51 -0.03 10.47
C SER A 70 1.80 0.98 9.35
N ALA A 71 2.25 2.17 9.73
CA ALA A 71 2.62 3.23 8.80
C ALA A 71 3.83 4.00 9.31
N PRO A 72 4.73 4.47 8.42
CA PRO A 72 5.79 5.40 8.81
C PRO A 72 5.21 6.78 9.12
N LYS A 73 6.00 7.67 9.72
CA LYS A 73 5.58 9.06 9.98
C LYS A 73 5.25 9.85 8.73
N ALA A 74 5.93 9.54 7.63
CA ALA A 74 5.72 10.14 6.32
C ALA A 74 5.78 9.07 5.24
N ASN A 75 5.08 9.29 4.14
CA ASN A 75 5.14 8.38 3.00
C ASN A 75 6.57 8.32 2.44
N PRO A 76 7.06 7.12 2.10
CA PRO A 76 8.32 7.00 1.39
C PRO A 76 8.20 7.62 -0.01
N PRO A 77 9.32 8.07 -0.59
CA PRO A 77 9.33 8.51 -1.98
C PRO A 77 8.75 7.45 -2.92
N VAL A 78 8.04 7.89 -3.97
CA VAL A 78 7.42 6.97 -4.95
C VAL A 78 8.43 6.00 -5.53
N ARG A 79 9.64 6.47 -5.84
CA ARG A 79 10.72 5.62 -6.35
C ARG A 79 11.09 4.48 -5.40
N GLU A 80 11.14 4.72 -4.10
CA GLU A 80 11.43 3.66 -3.11
C GLU A 80 10.33 2.62 -3.06
N ARG A 81 9.07 3.04 -3.08
CA ARG A 81 7.92 2.13 -3.12
C ARG A 81 7.95 1.25 -4.36
N VAL A 82 8.17 1.85 -5.52
CA VAL A 82 8.23 1.11 -6.79
C VAL A 82 9.44 0.16 -6.82
N ASN A 83 10.58 0.59 -6.33
CA ASN A 83 11.76 -0.28 -6.24
C ASN A 83 11.51 -1.49 -5.31
N SER A 84 10.80 -1.31 -4.21
CA SER A 84 10.42 -2.41 -3.31
C SER A 84 9.52 -3.43 -4.00
N VAL A 85 8.51 -2.96 -4.75
CA VAL A 85 7.62 -3.83 -5.55
C VAL A 85 8.41 -4.57 -6.63
N ASN A 86 9.21 -3.85 -7.40
CA ASN A 86 10.01 -4.43 -8.49
C ASN A 86 11.01 -5.47 -7.98
N LYS A 87 11.58 -5.24 -6.79
CA LYS A 87 12.48 -6.21 -6.17
C LYS A 87 11.78 -7.54 -5.90
N LEU A 88 10.60 -7.52 -5.28
CA LEU A 88 9.82 -8.73 -5.02
C LEU A 88 9.41 -9.45 -6.31
N ILE A 89 9.00 -8.70 -7.33
CA ILE A 89 8.63 -9.28 -8.63
C ILE A 89 9.84 -9.96 -9.28
N ARG A 90 11.00 -9.32 -9.32
CA ARG A 90 12.23 -9.90 -9.89
C ARG A 90 12.70 -11.16 -9.16
N GLU A 91 12.53 -11.20 -7.86
CA GLU A 91 12.89 -12.35 -7.03
C GLU A 91 11.88 -13.49 -7.11
N GLY A 92 10.77 -13.31 -7.84
CA GLY A 92 9.69 -14.30 -7.92
C GLY A 92 8.88 -14.43 -6.62
N ASN A 93 8.93 -13.43 -5.77
CA ASN A 93 8.31 -13.43 -4.43
C ASN A 93 7.00 -12.63 -4.36
N PHE A 94 6.49 -12.20 -5.49
CA PHE A 94 5.21 -11.52 -5.63
C PHE A 94 4.26 -12.33 -6.50
N SER A 95 3.04 -12.52 -6.04
CA SER A 95 1.96 -13.09 -6.84
C SER A 95 0.64 -12.41 -6.54
N CYS A 96 -0.27 -12.43 -7.50
CA CYS A 96 -1.62 -11.91 -7.30
C CYS A 96 -2.66 -12.72 -8.07
N GLU A 97 -3.87 -12.77 -7.53
CA GLU A 97 -5.06 -13.34 -8.17
C GLU A 97 -6.28 -12.51 -7.79
N ASN A 98 -7.31 -12.51 -8.64
CA ASN A 98 -8.55 -11.75 -8.42
C ASN A 98 -8.34 -10.23 -8.19
N CYS A 99 -7.29 -9.67 -8.78
CA CYS A 99 -6.91 -8.27 -8.61
C CYS A 99 -6.76 -7.57 -9.97
N PRO A 100 -7.85 -7.44 -10.76
CA PRO A 100 -7.77 -6.87 -12.11
C PRO A 100 -7.31 -5.42 -12.14
N ASN A 101 -7.67 -4.61 -11.14
CA ASN A 101 -7.23 -3.22 -11.07
C ASN A 101 -5.74 -3.11 -10.75
N LEU A 102 -5.22 -3.95 -9.86
CA LEU A 102 -3.79 -3.98 -9.55
C LEU A 102 -2.96 -4.39 -10.77
N ILE A 103 -3.38 -5.44 -11.49
CA ILE A 103 -2.72 -5.89 -12.72
C ILE A 103 -2.73 -4.77 -13.75
N MET A 104 -3.88 -4.11 -13.96
CA MET A 104 -4.02 -3.02 -14.91
C MET A 104 -3.13 -1.83 -14.55
N ASP A 105 -3.02 -1.48 -13.26
CA ASP A 105 -2.13 -0.42 -12.80
C ASP A 105 -0.66 -0.75 -13.12
N PHE A 106 -0.23 -1.98 -12.87
CA PHE A 106 1.14 -2.40 -13.19
C PHE A 106 1.45 -2.36 -14.69
N GLU A 107 0.47 -2.68 -15.53
CA GLU A 107 0.62 -2.64 -16.99
C GLU A 107 0.63 -1.21 -17.56
N ARG A 108 -0.05 -0.27 -16.89
CA ARG A 108 -0.25 1.10 -17.38
C ARG A 108 0.68 2.13 -16.75
N ASN A 109 1.26 1.85 -15.59
CA ASN A 109 2.12 2.82 -14.92
C ASN A 109 3.41 3.04 -15.69
N VAL A 110 3.69 4.29 -15.99
CA VAL A 110 4.88 4.75 -16.71
C VAL A 110 5.60 5.79 -15.89
N TRP A 111 6.92 5.71 -15.85
CA TRP A 111 7.74 6.73 -15.23
C TRP A 111 7.78 8.01 -16.05
N ARG A 112 7.65 9.15 -15.36
CA ARG A 112 7.92 10.47 -15.91
C ARG A 112 8.86 11.21 -14.97
N GLY A 113 10.14 11.32 -15.36
CA GLY A 113 11.17 11.84 -14.46
C GLY A 113 11.35 10.96 -13.22
N ASN A 114 11.14 11.51 -12.03
CA ASN A 114 11.25 10.81 -10.75
C ASN A 114 9.90 10.33 -10.19
N ASP A 115 8.81 10.49 -10.93
CA ASP A 115 7.47 10.13 -10.51
C ASP A 115 6.77 9.27 -11.57
N ILE A 116 5.70 8.59 -11.18
CA ILE A 116 4.83 7.86 -12.09
C ILE A 116 3.96 8.88 -12.84
N ASP A 117 3.77 8.67 -14.16
CA ASP A 117 2.85 9.49 -14.94
C ASP A 117 1.42 9.32 -14.45
N LYS A 118 0.88 10.35 -13.80
CA LYS A 118 -0.48 10.39 -13.23
C LYS A 118 -1.45 11.26 -14.02
N ARG A 119 -1.31 11.32 -15.35
CA ARG A 119 -2.27 12.05 -16.20
C ARG A 119 -3.69 11.52 -16.06
N ASP A 120 -3.85 10.24 -15.77
CA ASP A 120 -5.10 9.66 -15.28
C ASP A 120 -4.99 9.46 -13.77
N SER A 121 -5.77 10.21 -12.99
CA SER A 121 -5.74 10.21 -11.52
C SER A 121 -6.14 8.86 -10.88
N THR A 122 -6.76 7.94 -11.64
CA THR A 122 -7.15 6.61 -11.17
C THR A 122 -6.08 5.55 -11.42
N GLN A 123 -5.06 5.88 -12.20
CA GLN A 123 -4.14 4.94 -12.82
C GLN A 123 -3.11 4.31 -11.88
N SER A 124 -2.99 4.78 -10.65
CA SER A 124 -1.98 4.28 -9.71
C SER A 124 -2.53 3.86 -8.33
N HIS A 125 -3.85 3.91 -8.15
CA HIS A 125 -4.44 3.72 -6.82
C HIS A 125 -4.19 2.32 -6.23
N ALA A 126 -4.30 1.26 -7.03
CA ALA A 126 -4.06 -0.10 -6.56
C ALA A 126 -2.56 -0.35 -6.32
N SER A 127 -1.71 0.08 -7.24
CA SER A 127 -0.27 -0.05 -7.12
C SER A 127 0.31 0.81 -5.99
N ASP A 128 -0.23 2.00 -5.75
CA ASP A 128 0.12 2.81 -4.59
C ASP A 128 -0.26 2.11 -3.27
N ALA A 129 -1.46 1.56 -3.20
CA ALA A 129 -1.95 0.87 -2.00
C ALA A 129 -1.06 -0.32 -1.63
N ILE A 130 -0.77 -1.21 -2.58
CA ILE A 130 0.11 -2.35 -2.32
C ILE A 130 1.56 -1.90 -2.08
N GLY A 131 1.99 -0.82 -2.72
CA GLY A 131 3.33 -0.25 -2.56
C GLY A 131 3.61 0.22 -1.13
N TYR A 132 2.64 0.78 -0.42
CA TYR A 132 2.79 1.14 1.00
C TYR A 132 3.05 -0.10 1.86
N GLY A 133 2.29 -1.17 1.66
CA GLY A 133 2.47 -2.42 2.39
C GLY A 133 3.82 -3.07 2.09
N ILE A 134 4.17 -3.20 0.83
CA ILE A 134 5.44 -3.82 0.41
C ILE A 134 6.65 -3.02 0.91
N ASN A 135 6.64 -1.71 0.75
CA ASN A 135 7.75 -0.87 1.22
C ASN A 135 7.91 -0.96 2.73
N ARG A 136 6.80 -1.05 3.47
CA ARG A 136 6.84 -1.17 4.93
C ARG A 136 7.41 -2.52 5.40
N LEU A 137 7.04 -3.61 4.71
CA LEU A 137 7.43 -4.98 5.05
C LEU A 137 8.76 -5.39 4.45
N PHE A 138 9.01 -5.01 3.19
CA PHE A 138 10.15 -5.45 2.38
C PHE A 138 10.84 -4.26 1.70
N PRO A 139 11.38 -3.29 2.45
CA PRO A 139 11.98 -2.10 1.86
C PRO A 139 13.20 -2.45 1.02
N ALA A 140 13.24 -1.94 -0.22
CA ALA A 140 14.41 -1.99 -1.07
C ALA A 140 15.41 -0.90 -0.65
N ARG A 141 16.01 -1.06 0.52
CA ARG A 141 17.08 -0.15 0.98
C ARG A 141 18.34 -0.44 0.18
N ARG A 142 19.03 0.63 -0.29
CA ARG A 142 20.45 0.51 -0.63
C ARG A 142 21.13 -0.06 0.60
N ARG A 143 21.81 -1.21 0.44
CA ARG A 143 22.85 -1.57 1.40
C ARG A 143 23.83 -0.41 1.39
N ILE A 144 23.89 0.33 2.48
CA ILE A 144 25.03 1.16 2.76
C ILE A 144 26.15 0.14 2.94
N MET A 145 27.01 0.03 1.94
CA MET A 145 28.26 -0.72 2.12
C MET A 145 28.98 0.02 3.23
N GLU A 146 29.10 -0.65 4.39
CA GLU A 146 30.03 -0.18 5.40
C GLU A 146 31.39 -0.02 4.73
N SER A 147 31.94 1.19 4.79
CA SER A 147 33.27 1.45 4.26
C SER A 147 34.24 0.58 5.03
N VAL A 148 34.77 -0.43 4.39
CA VAL A 148 35.87 -1.21 4.97
C VAL A 148 37.11 -0.37 4.79
N SER A 149 37.67 0.17 5.88
CA SER A 149 39.02 0.71 5.86
C SER A 149 40.00 -0.43 6.01
N TRP A 150 40.94 -0.48 5.13
CA TRP A 150 42.03 -1.43 5.14
C TRP A 150 43.13 -0.99 6.10
#